data_ef05765bc17983a8448a3a75b9805faf
#
_entry.id   ef05765bc17983a8448a3a75b9805faf
#
_cell.length_a   1.000
_cell.length_b   1.000
_cell.length_c   1.000
_cell.angle_alpha   90.00
_cell.angle_beta   90.00
_cell.angle_gamma   90.00
#
_symmetry.space_group_name_H-M   'P 1'
#
loop_
_entity.id
_entity.type
_entity.pdbx_description
1 polymer ?
#
loop_
_entity_poly.entity_id
_entity_poly.type
_entity_poly.pdbx_seq_one_letter_code
_entity_poly.pdbx_strand_id
1 'polypeptide(L)'
;MGLPGSPREDQISWAGEKLKSARDAFTQLGYEVQSRRIALDHWDLGTTRLPARERESNFNLLDRLSSTNQIDFCSIGMASSPSDIDHLAEILSNPSHLSGSAQIGALRGGPDRNSIAAAARAMIRLSATPDGFGNFRFAAGSFIGPGTPFFPCSFHDGSPPCFAIGLENGGLLVDAFAGATTQEAAMNQLENSLNDCYREVADAANKISKEIEVPFRGLDTSIAPSLQPEESITLAFEARGIAFGAPGTLALCGAITSAVKSVPVPQVGYCGIMLPVLEDVGLAKASDDRRFGVIDLLAYSAVCGVGLDMIAIAGDVEARALTDLLMDLATISSKLGKPLSARILPVHGMRAGEMTTFDSPYICNSRIMTI
;
A
#
# COMPACT_ATOMS: atom_id res chain seq x y z
N MET A 1 -4.54 4.41 -12.47
CA MET A 1 -4.54 5.64 -13.32
C MET A 1 -4.90 6.84 -12.45
N GLY A 2 -4.15 7.93 -12.54
CA GLY A 2 -4.45 9.19 -11.87
C GLY A 2 -5.38 10.06 -12.72
N LEU A 3 -6.36 10.70 -12.07
CA LEU A 3 -7.32 11.62 -12.71
C LEU A 3 -7.36 12.94 -11.96
N PRO A 4 -7.32 14.09 -12.67
CA PRO A 4 -7.36 15.40 -12.05
C PRO A 4 -8.77 15.81 -11.61
N GLY A 5 -8.84 16.53 -10.49
CA GLY A 5 -10.05 17.15 -9.96
C GLY A 5 -11.11 16.19 -9.45
N SER A 6 -12.35 16.63 -9.47
CA SER A 6 -13.52 15.77 -9.21
C SER A 6 -14.03 15.25 -10.55
N PRO A 7 -13.69 14.00 -10.92
CA PRO A 7 -13.97 13.52 -12.28
C PRO A 7 -15.48 13.34 -12.50
N ARG A 8 -15.94 13.75 -13.69
CA ARG A 8 -17.30 13.53 -14.16
C ARG A 8 -17.47 12.09 -14.64
N GLU A 9 -18.70 11.68 -14.85
CA GLU A 9 -19.07 10.35 -15.34
C GLU A 9 -18.34 9.98 -16.63
N ASP A 10 -18.26 10.90 -17.59
CA ASP A 10 -17.55 10.70 -18.86
C ASP A 10 -16.06 10.42 -18.67
N GLN A 11 -15.42 11.07 -17.68
CA GLN A 11 -14.01 10.87 -17.36
C GLN A 11 -13.75 9.53 -16.66
N ILE A 12 -14.65 9.10 -15.78
CA ILE A 12 -14.54 7.77 -15.13
C ILE A 12 -14.74 6.66 -16.17
N SER A 13 -15.73 6.80 -17.05
CA SER A 13 -15.98 5.84 -18.13
C SER A 13 -14.78 5.75 -19.07
N TRP A 14 -14.25 6.89 -19.49
CA TRP A 14 -13.02 6.96 -20.30
C TRP A 14 -11.83 6.25 -19.59
N ALA A 15 -11.62 6.50 -18.30
CA ALA A 15 -10.55 5.85 -17.55
C ALA A 15 -10.75 4.34 -17.46
N GLY A 16 -11.98 3.89 -17.25
CA GLY A 16 -12.33 2.46 -17.24
C GLY A 16 -12.02 1.77 -18.57
N GLU A 17 -12.35 2.42 -19.69
CA GLU A 17 -12.03 1.93 -21.05
C GLU A 17 -10.51 1.84 -21.28
N LYS A 18 -9.76 2.90 -20.92
CA LYS A 18 -8.30 2.92 -21.04
C LYS A 18 -7.62 1.86 -20.15
N LEU A 19 -8.08 1.71 -18.91
CA LEU A 19 -7.58 0.66 -18.00
C LEU A 19 -7.92 -0.75 -18.50
N LYS A 20 -9.10 -0.93 -19.10
CA LYS A 20 -9.46 -2.21 -19.73
C LYS A 20 -8.53 -2.53 -20.90
N SER A 21 -8.31 -1.57 -21.79
CA SER A 21 -7.39 -1.74 -22.94
C SER A 21 -5.96 -2.03 -22.49
N ALA A 22 -5.48 -1.33 -21.46
CA ALA A 22 -4.16 -1.59 -20.88
C ALA A 22 -4.07 -3.01 -20.28
N ARG A 23 -5.08 -3.43 -19.49
CA ARG A 23 -5.12 -4.79 -18.94
C ARG A 23 -5.09 -5.84 -20.05
N ASP A 24 -5.93 -5.68 -21.08
CA ASP A 24 -6.04 -6.65 -22.16
C ASP A 24 -4.70 -6.77 -22.92
N ALA A 25 -3.98 -5.65 -23.12
CA ALA A 25 -2.66 -5.63 -23.73
C ALA A 25 -1.59 -6.31 -22.86
N PHE A 26 -1.56 -6.06 -21.55
CA PHE A 26 -0.66 -6.76 -20.61
C PHE A 26 -0.95 -8.26 -20.56
N THR A 27 -2.23 -8.65 -20.56
CA THR A 27 -2.62 -10.07 -20.56
C THR A 27 -2.16 -10.79 -21.83
N GLN A 28 -2.18 -10.12 -23.00
CA GLN A 28 -1.64 -10.68 -24.25
C GLN A 28 -0.12 -10.88 -24.20
N LEU A 29 0.58 -10.13 -23.35
CA LEU A 29 2.02 -10.29 -23.11
C LEU A 29 2.33 -11.34 -22.04
N GLY A 30 1.30 -11.99 -21.47
CA GLY A 30 1.46 -13.04 -20.44
C GLY A 30 1.43 -12.54 -19.00
N TYR A 31 1.16 -11.26 -18.76
CA TYR A 31 1.03 -10.72 -17.40
C TYR A 31 -0.39 -10.90 -16.88
N GLU A 32 -0.52 -11.26 -15.62
CA GLU A 32 -1.77 -11.18 -14.88
C GLU A 32 -1.97 -9.75 -14.36
N VAL A 33 -3.11 -9.14 -14.64
CA VAL A 33 -3.48 -7.83 -14.08
C VAL A 33 -4.51 -8.05 -12.98
N GLN A 34 -4.04 -8.07 -11.74
CA GLN A 34 -4.83 -8.34 -10.54
C GLN A 34 -5.97 -7.33 -10.35
N SER A 35 -5.72 -6.04 -10.57
CA SER A 35 -6.73 -5.01 -10.35
C SER A 35 -6.50 -3.76 -11.20
N ARG A 36 -7.59 -3.08 -11.53
CA ARG A 36 -7.63 -1.78 -12.19
C ARG A 36 -8.05 -0.73 -11.20
N ARG A 37 -7.24 0.30 -11.05
CA ARG A 37 -7.40 1.29 -9.99
C ARG A 37 -7.38 2.70 -10.57
N ILE A 38 -8.19 3.61 -9.98
CA ILE A 38 -8.09 5.05 -10.23
C ILE A 38 -7.71 5.77 -8.94
N ALA A 39 -6.98 6.89 -9.07
CA ALA A 39 -6.61 7.75 -7.96
C ALA A 39 -6.96 9.19 -8.32
N LEU A 40 -7.67 9.85 -7.43
CA LEU A 40 -8.06 11.25 -7.57
C LEU A 40 -7.03 12.17 -6.94
N ASP A 41 -7.21 13.47 -7.13
CA ASP A 41 -6.36 14.50 -6.55
C ASP A 41 -6.35 14.43 -5.02
N HIS A 42 -5.34 15.06 -4.46
CA HIS A 42 -5.28 15.34 -3.04
C HIS A 42 -6.62 15.96 -2.56
N TRP A 43 -7.12 15.53 -1.42
CA TRP A 43 -8.43 15.92 -0.87
C TRP A 43 -8.70 17.43 -0.93
N ASP A 44 -7.68 18.23 -0.61
CA ASP A 44 -7.79 19.69 -0.55
C ASP A 44 -8.01 20.37 -1.92
N LEU A 45 -7.71 19.68 -3.01
CA LEU A 45 -7.82 20.26 -4.36
C LEU A 45 -9.22 20.12 -4.98
N GLY A 46 -9.97 19.07 -4.60
CA GLY A 46 -11.21 18.75 -5.28
C GLY A 46 -12.48 18.74 -4.43
N THR A 47 -12.38 18.41 -3.14
CA THR A 47 -13.56 18.04 -2.34
C THR A 47 -13.95 19.03 -1.26
N THR A 48 -13.01 19.78 -0.69
CA THR A 48 -13.26 20.68 0.46
C THR A 48 -14.16 21.87 0.13
N ARG A 49 -14.30 22.23 -1.15
CA ARG A 49 -15.11 23.37 -1.60
C ARG A 49 -16.60 23.06 -1.74
N LEU A 50 -16.99 21.79 -1.67
CA LEU A 50 -18.38 21.37 -1.84
C LEU A 50 -19.11 21.25 -0.48
N PRO A 51 -20.42 21.60 -0.40
CA PRO A 51 -21.23 21.30 0.75
C PRO A 51 -21.25 19.79 1.09
N ALA A 52 -21.36 19.44 2.37
CA ALA A 52 -21.27 18.04 2.83
C ALA A 52 -22.21 17.07 2.07
N ARG A 53 -23.48 17.49 1.82
CA ARG A 53 -24.43 16.67 1.06
C ARG A 53 -24.03 16.43 -0.39
N GLU A 54 -23.43 17.41 -1.03
CA GLU A 54 -22.94 17.27 -2.40
C GLU A 54 -21.71 16.36 -2.46
N ARG A 55 -20.82 16.44 -1.47
CA ARG A 55 -19.68 15.52 -1.33
C ARG A 55 -20.14 14.07 -1.20
N GLU A 56 -21.06 13.79 -0.30
CA GLU A 56 -21.61 12.44 -0.10
C GLU A 56 -22.28 11.91 -1.37
N SER A 57 -23.08 12.73 -2.04
CA SER A 57 -23.71 12.37 -3.31
C SER A 57 -22.66 12.04 -4.39
N ASN A 58 -21.56 12.82 -4.45
CA ASN A 58 -20.48 12.60 -5.41
C ASN A 58 -19.71 11.31 -5.12
N PHE A 59 -19.43 10.98 -3.86
CA PHE A 59 -18.76 9.74 -3.50
C PHE A 59 -19.63 8.50 -3.78
N ASN A 60 -20.93 8.57 -3.50
CA ASN A 60 -21.87 7.50 -3.85
C ASN A 60 -21.99 7.32 -5.37
N LEU A 61 -21.92 8.41 -6.15
CA LEU A 61 -21.88 8.33 -7.60
C LEU A 61 -20.56 7.70 -8.07
N LEU A 62 -19.44 8.12 -7.51
CA LEU A 62 -18.11 7.60 -7.85
C LEU A 62 -17.99 6.10 -7.57
N ASP A 63 -18.52 5.63 -6.44
CA ASP A 63 -18.56 4.21 -6.11
C ASP A 63 -19.36 3.40 -7.13
N ARG A 64 -20.57 3.87 -7.49
CA ARG A 64 -21.38 3.23 -8.54
C ARG A 64 -20.69 3.23 -9.90
N LEU A 65 -20.05 4.34 -10.29
CA LEU A 65 -19.34 4.45 -11.55
C LEU A 65 -18.12 3.55 -11.57
N SER A 66 -17.40 3.39 -10.46
CA SER A 66 -16.29 2.45 -10.33
C SER A 66 -16.75 1.03 -10.59
N SER A 67 -17.84 0.60 -9.95
CA SER A 67 -18.45 -0.72 -10.18
C SER A 67 -18.88 -0.91 -11.64
N THR A 68 -19.62 0.05 -12.21
CA THR A 68 -20.14 -0.03 -13.59
C THR A 68 -19.01 -0.14 -14.62
N ASN A 69 -17.89 0.55 -14.40
CA ASN A 69 -16.73 0.54 -15.29
C ASN A 69 -15.69 -0.53 -14.92
N GLN A 70 -16.05 -1.46 -14.01
CA GLN A 70 -15.18 -2.54 -13.56
C GLN A 70 -13.83 -2.03 -13.03
N ILE A 71 -13.83 -0.92 -12.32
CA ILE A 71 -12.69 -0.37 -11.57
C ILE A 71 -12.75 -0.99 -10.18
N ASP A 72 -11.73 -1.74 -9.82
CA ASP A 72 -11.72 -2.54 -8.59
C ASP A 72 -11.56 -1.67 -7.35
N PHE A 73 -10.73 -0.59 -7.44
CA PHE A 73 -10.51 0.36 -6.35
C PHE A 73 -10.41 1.79 -6.87
N CYS A 74 -10.99 2.72 -6.11
CA CYS A 74 -10.91 4.15 -6.35
C CYS A 74 -10.37 4.86 -5.12
N SER A 75 -9.16 5.42 -5.20
CA SER A 75 -8.66 6.30 -4.15
C SER A 75 -9.26 7.69 -4.32
N ILE A 76 -9.98 8.15 -3.31
CA ILE A 76 -10.56 9.50 -3.25
C ILE A 76 -9.56 10.55 -2.73
N GLY A 77 -8.28 10.18 -2.72
CA GLY A 77 -7.17 11.07 -2.40
C GLY A 77 -6.68 10.97 -0.97
N MET A 78 -5.81 11.90 -0.61
CA MET A 78 -5.17 12.00 0.69
C MET A 78 -5.72 13.20 1.45
N ALA A 79 -6.32 12.99 2.63
CA ALA A 79 -6.83 14.02 3.51
C ALA A 79 -5.71 14.59 4.39
N SER A 80 -5.56 15.93 4.48
CA SER A 80 -4.45 16.59 5.20
C SER A 80 -4.87 17.30 6.47
N SER A 81 -6.16 17.64 6.62
CA SER A 81 -6.65 18.26 7.86
C SER A 81 -7.36 17.25 8.77
N PRO A 82 -7.36 17.46 10.10
CA PRO A 82 -8.09 16.57 11.02
C PRO A 82 -9.57 16.41 10.66
N SER A 83 -10.24 17.48 10.25
CA SER A 83 -11.66 17.45 9.86
C SER A 83 -11.89 16.62 8.59
N ASP A 84 -10.97 16.70 7.63
CA ASP A 84 -11.06 15.93 6.38
C ASP A 84 -10.77 14.45 6.62
N ILE A 85 -9.83 14.14 7.54
CA ILE A 85 -9.54 12.76 7.96
C ILE A 85 -10.76 12.13 8.66
N ASP A 86 -11.39 12.86 9.59
CA ASP A 86 -12.60 12.40 10.26
C ASP A 86 -13.75 12.17 9.23
N HIS A 87 -13.90 13.06 8.24
CA HIS A 87 -14.89 12.91 7.17
C HIS A 87 -14.57 11.75 6.21
N LEU A 88 -13.29 11.57 5.85
CA LEU A 88 -12.85 10.40 5.08
C LEU A 88 -13.23 9.09 5.78
N ALA A 89 -13.02 9.00 7.09
CA ALA A 89 -13.42 7.84 7.87
C ALA A 89 -14.93 7.60 7.86
N GLU A 90 -15.76 8.66 7.79
CA GLU A 90 -17.22 8.54 7.62
C GLU A 90 -17.59 7.89 6.29
N ILE A 91 -16.98 8.35 5.20
CA ILE A 91 -17.22 7.80 3.87
C ILE A 91 -16.82 6.33 3.81
N LEU A 92 -15.64 5.99 4.32
CA LEU A 92 -15.10 4.63 4.29
C LEU A 92 -15.75 3.68 5.31
N SER A 93 -16.63 4.16 6.18
CA SER A 93 -17.38 3.32 7.15
C SER A 93 -18.41 2.40 6.47
N ASN A 94 -18.73 2.64 5.21
CA ASN A 94 -19.58 1.76 4.41
C ASN A 94 -18.75 0.93 3.44
N PRO A 95 -19.11 -0.34 3.20
CA PRO A 95 -18.45 -1.16 2.17
C PRO A 95 -18.59 -0.50 0.79
N SER A 96 -17.46 -0.36 0.08
CA SER A 96 -17.42 0.29 -1.23
C SER A 96 -16.09 0.01 -1.95
N HIS A 97 -15.98 0.42 -3.21
CA HIS A 97 -14.72 0.43 -3.98
C HIS A 97 -13.79 1.59 -3.58
N LEU A 98 -14.29 2.50 -2.73
CA LEU A 98 -13.54 3.69 -2.33
C LEU A 98 -12.46 3.36 -1.30
N SER A 99 -11.34 4.01 -1.44
CA SER A 99 -10.23 4.01 -0.49
C SER A 99 -9.66 5.42 -0.35
N GLY A 100 -8.87 5.65 0.68
CA GLY A 100 -8.22 6.93 0.88
C GLY A 100 -7.24 6.89 2.03
N SER A 101 -6.49 7.97 2.21
CA SER A 101 -5.45 8.02 3.22
C SER A 101 -5.41 9.36 3.95
N ALA A 102 -4.78 9.35 5.13
CA ALA A 102 -4.51 10.53 5.92
C ALA A 102 -3.05 10.95 5.77
N GLN A 103 -2.78 12.21 5.50
CA GLN A 103 -1.43 12.76 5.55
C GLN A 103 -1.05 13.05 7.01
N ILE A 104 -0.06 12.33 7.54
CA ILE A 104 0.39 12.46 8.93
C ILE A 104 1.78 13.13 9.06
N GLY A 105 2.42 13.40 7.94
CA GLY A 105 3.70 14.10 7.87
C GLY A 105 3.98 14.60 6.46
N ALA A 106 4.71 15.70 6.36
CA ALA A 106 5.05 16.35 5.11
C ALA A 106 6.56 16.62 5.00
N LEU A 107 7.06 16.76 3.76
CA LEU A 107 8.47 17.08 3.45
C LEU A 107 8.99 18.34 4.15
N ARG A 108 8.12 19.32 4.35
CA ARG A 108 8.43 20.54 5.12
C ARG A 108 7.47 20.61 6.29
N GLY A 109 7.95 20.38 7.50
CA GLY A 109 7.14 20.48 8.71
C GLY A 109 7.22 19.27 9.64
N GLY A 110 7.64 18.12 9.14
CA GLY A 110 7.73 16.87 9.93
C GLY A 110 6.36 16.26 10.27
N PRO A 111 6.26 15.48 11.36
CA PRO A 111 5.02 14.89 11.83
C PRO A 111 3.99 15.94 12.25
N ASP A 112 2.73 15.79 11.81
CA ASP A 112 1.61 16.63 12.27
C ASP A 112 0.80 15.90 13.35
N ARG A 113 0.97 16.30 14.59
CA ARG A 113 0.32 15.69 15.75
C ARG A 113 -1.21 15.67 15.65
N ASN A 114 -1.83 16.70 15.09
CA ASN A 114 -3.29 16.79 15.01
C ASN A 114 -3.85 15.82 13.95
N SER A 115 -3.23 15.77 12.79
CA SER A 115 -3.58 14.80 11.73
C SER A 115 -3.26 13.37 12.15
N ILE A 116 -2.17 13.12 12.89
CA ILE A 116 -1.84 11.83 13.47
C ILE A 116 -2.94 11.36 14.44
N ALA A 117 -3.38 12.22 15.35
CA ALA A 117 -4.45 11.90 16.29
C ALA A 117 -5.80 11.64 15.57
N ALA A 118 -6.08 12.39 14.52
CA ALA A 118 -7.27 12.16 13.68
C ALA A 118 -7.17 10.81 12.93
N ALA A 119 -6.01 10.45 12.37
CA ALA A 119 -5.81 9.16 11.72
C ALA A 119 -5.97 7.98 12.70
N ALA A 120 -5.46 8.10 13.93
CA ALA A 120 -5.68 7.08 14.96
C ALA A 120 -7.17 6.89 15.29
N ARG A 121 -7.94 7.99 15.44
CA ARG A 121 -9.39 7.92 15.65
C ARG A 121 -10.10 7.31 14.43
N ALA A 122 -9.68 7.66 13.23
CA ALA A 122 -10.22 7.09 11.98
C ALA A 122 -10.03 5.57 11.94
N MET A 123 -8.84 5.06 12.26
CA MET A 123 -8.57 3.62 12.32
C MET A 123 -9.45 2.90 13.35
N ILE A 124 -9.63 3.47 14.54
CA ILE A 124 -10.53 2.92 15.57
C ILE A 124 -11.98 2.93 15.09
N ARG A 125 -12.44 4.02 14.46
CA ARG A 125 -13.79 4.09 13.91
C ARG A 125 -14.01 3.04 12.83
N LEU A 126 -13.08 2.90 11.90
CA LEU A 126 -13.15 1.97 10.78
C LEU A 126 -13.07 0.49 11.20
N SER A 127 -12.56 0.18 12.40
CA SER A 127 -12.58 -1.18 12.93
C SER A 127 -14.01 -1.71 13.16
N ALA A 128 -14.98 -0.84 13.34
CA ALA A 128 -16.38 -1.18 13.56
C ALA A 128 -17.22 -1.27 12.27
N THR A 129 -16.57 -1.25 11.08
CA THR A 129 -17.33 -1.43 9.81
C THR A 129 -17.96 -2.81 9.74
N PRO A 130 -19.15 -2.94 9.10
CA PRO A 130 -19.90 -4.21 9.09
C PRO A 130 -19.13 -5.40 8.52
N ASP A 131 -18.24 -5.15 7.56
CA ASP A 131 -17.39 -6.16 6.91
C ASP A 131 -16.03 -6.38 7.61
N GLY A 132 -15.70 -5.58 8.65
CA GLY A 132 -14.39 -5.57 9.30
C GLY A 132 -13.25 -5.02 8.43
N PHE A 133 -13.52 -4.60 7.19
CA PHE A 133 -12.53 -4.19 6.19
C PHE A 133 -12.33 -2.68 6.04
N GLY A 134 -12.91 -1.86 6.91
CA GLY A 134 -12.74 -0.41 6.82
C GLY A 134 -11.26 0.01 6.75
N ASN A 135 -10.42 -0.58 7.59
CA ASN A 135 -8.99 -0.30 7.63
C ASN A 135 -8.17 -0.94 6.49
N PHE A 136 -8.72 -1.89 5.75
CA PHE A 136 -8.11 -2.36 4.50
C PHE A 136 -8.04 -1.23 3.46
N ARG A 137 -9.06 -0.35 3.48
CA ARG A 137 -9.25 0.76 2.54
C ARG A 137 -8.70 2.10 3.03
N PHE A 138 -8.05 2.14 4.23
CA PHE A 138 -7.52 3.34 4.85
C PHE A 138 -6.08 3.14 5.31
N ALA A 139 -5.25 4.16 5.12
CA ALA A 139 -3.91 4.22 5.71
C ALA A 139 -3.53 5.63 6.13
N ALA A 140 -2.59 5.72 7.07
CA ALA A 140 -1.92 6.98 7.44
C ALA A 140 -0.57 7.05 6.71
N GLY A 141 -0.35 8.05 5.85
CA GLY A 141 0.84 8.22 5.02
C GLY A 141 1.69 9.42 5.41
N SER A 142 3.00 9.24 5.41
CA SER A 142 3.99 10.30 5.61
C SER A 142 4.97 10.32 4.44
N PHE A 143 5.25 11.49 3.87
CA PHE A 143 6.13 11.68 2.71
C PHE A 143 5.69 10.93 1.44
N ILE A 144 4.42 10.52 1.33
CA ILE A 144 3.92 9.86 0.13
C ILE A 144 3.91 10.85 -1.03
N GLY A 145 4.47 10.45 -2.15
CA GLY A 145 4.43 11.20 -3.41
C GLY A 145 3.20 10.87 -4.25
N PRO A 146 2.75 11.80 -5.12
CA PRO A 146 1.68 11.53 -6.07
C PRO A 146 2.09 10.45 -7.08
N GLY A 147 1.12 9.67 -7.55
CA GLY A 147 1.33 8.63 -8.55
C GLY A 147 1.81 7.30 -7.98
N THR A 148 1.92 7.13 -6.63
CA THR A 148 2.14 5.80 -6.06
C THR A 148 1.00 4.86 -6.45
N PRO A 149 1.27 3.66 -6.99
CA PRO A 149 0.24 2.72 -7.42
C PRO A 149 -0.34 1.88 -6.28
N PHE A 150 0.31 1.83 -5.13
CA PHE A 150 -0.15 1.06 -3.98
C PHE A 150 -1.20 1.82 -3.17
N PHE A 151 -2.36 1.19 -3.02
CA PHE A 151 -3.51 1.68 -2.25
C PHE A 151 -3.36 1.28 -0.78
N PRO A 152 -3.98 2.04 0.14
CA PRO A 152 -4.84 3.21 -0.07
C PRO A 152 -4.11 4.56 -0.15
N CYS A 153 -2.79 4.62 -0.10
CA CYS A 153 -2.02 5.88 -0.14
C CYS A 153 -1.83 6.47 -1.55
N SER A 154 -2.54 5.97 -2.55
CA SER A 154 -2.48 6.49 -3.91
C SER A 154 -3.25 7.81 -4.04
N PHE A 155 -2.66 8.81 -4.69
CA PHE A 155 -3.33 10.04 -5.07
C PHE A 155 -2.69 10.67 -6.30
N HIS A 156 -3.39 11.62 -6.93
CA HIS A 156 -2.97 12.37 -8.10
C HIS A 156 -2.60 13.82 -7.74
N ASP A 157 -1.82 14.48 -8.57
CA ASP A 157 -1.32 15.85 -8.31
C ASP A 157 -2.00 16.93 -9.16
N GLY A 158 -3.13 16.61 -9.81
CA GLY A 158 -3.85 17.53 -10.70
C GLY A 158 -3.22 17.69 -12.09
N SER A 159 -2.12 17.01 -12.38
CA SER A 159 -1.52 16.97 -13.72
C SER A 159 -2.45 16.26 -14.72
N PRO A 160 -2.17 16.26 -16.04
CA PRO A 160 -2.92 15.44 -16.99
C PRO A 160 -2.95 13.96 -16.59
N PRO A 161 -4.01 13.21 -16.97
CA PRO A 161 -4.12 11.80 -16.64
C PRO A 161 -2.87 11.00 -16.99
N CYS A 162 -2.44 10.12 -16.09
CA CYS A 162 -1.29 9.24 -16.28
C CYS A 162 -1.54 7.90 -15.57
N PHE A 163 -0.72 6.88 -15.85
CA PHE A 163 -0.79 5.65 -15.10
C PHE A 163 0.58 5.22 -14.57
N ALA A 164 0.55 4.46 -13.47
CA ALA A 164 1.69 3.81 -12.87
C ALA A 164 1.33 2.34 -12.58
N ILE A 165 2.34 1.50 -12.38
CA ILE A 165 2.18 0.07 -12.15
C ILE A 165 2.82 -0.28 -10.81
N GLY A 166 2.09 -1.01 -9.95
CA GLY A 166 2.62 -1.76 -8.82
C GLY A 166 2.71 -3.23 -9.18
N LEU A 167 3.71 -3.92 -8.69
CA LEU A 167 3.97 -5.33 -9.00
C LEU A 167 3.75 -6.19 -7.75
N GLU A 168 3.23 -7.39 -7.95
CA GLU A 168 3.26 -8.50 -7.00
C GLU A 168 4.30 -9.48 -7.51
N ASN A 169 5.37 -9.70 -6.77
CA ASN A 169 6.59 -10.28 -7.30
C ASN A 169 7.48 -10.92 -6.23
N GLY A 170 6.89 -11.37 -5.12
CA GLY A 170 7.60 -12.09 -4.05
C GLY A 170 8.42 -13.28 -4.57
N GLY A 171 7.91 -13.98 -5.58
CA GLY A 171 8.58 -15.10 -6.23
C GLY A 171 9.96 -14.75 -6.79
N LEU A 172 10.18 -13.55 -7.34
CA LEU A 172 11.52 -13.13 -7.82
C LEU A 172 12.56 -13.13 -6.70
N LEU A 173 12.16 -12.70 -5.50
CA LEU A 173 13.03 -12.71 -4.33
C LEU A 173 13.34 -14.14 -3.88
N VAL A 174 12.30 -14.98 -3.80
CA VAL A 174 12.44 -16.38 -3.39
C VAL A 174 13.36 -17.13 -4.34
N ASP A 175 13.13 -17.03 -5.64
CA ASP A 175 13.94 -17.71 -6.68
C ASP A 175 15.41 -17.27 -6.65
N ALA A 176 15.67 -15.98 -6.48
CA ALA A 176 17.01 -15.46 -6.39
C ALA A 176 17.79 -16.00 -5.17
N PHE A 177 17.10 -16.35 -4.11
CA PHE A 177 17.71 -16.81 -2.86
C PHE A 177 17.79 -18.34 -2.74
N ALA A 178 16.86 -19.08 -3.36
CA ALA A 178 16.73 -20.52 -3.20
C ALA A 178 17.98 -21.32 -3.66
N GLY A 179 18.59 -20.91 -4.77
CA GLY A 179 19.76 -21.61 -5.36
C GLY A 179 21.12 -21.03 -4.96
N ALA A 180 21.16 -19.91 -4.25
CA ALA A 180 22.39 -19.20 -3.95
C ALA A 180 23.15 -19.82 -2.77
N THR A 181 24.47 -20.00 -2.90
CA THR A 181 25.33 -20.54 -1.84
C THR A 181 25.79 -19.50 -0.84
N THR A 182 25.82 -18.22 -1.23
CA THR A 182 26.21 -17.09 -0.39
C THR A 182 25.19 -15.96 -0.46
N GLN A 183 25.20 -15.06 0.51
CA GLN A 183 24.34 -13.87 0.47
C GLN A 183 24.69 -12.96 -0.71
N GLU A 184 25.97 -12.81 -1.02
CA GLU A 184 26.43 -12.02 -2.17
C GLU A 184 25.90 -12.59 -3.49
N ALA A 185 25.98 -13.92 -3.68
CA ALA A 185 25.42 -14.58 -4.87
C ALA A 185 23.90 -14.38 -4.98
N ALA A 186 23.17 -14.51 -3.86
CA ALA A 186 21.74 -14.25 -3.82
C ALA A 186 21.40 -12.81 -4.21
N MET A 187 22.12 -11.84 -3.67
CA MET A 187 21.88 -10.42 -3.98
C MET A 187 22.20 -10.10 -5.45
N ASN A 188 23.29 -10.62 -6.00
CA ASN A 188 23.64 -10.45 -7.42
C ASN A 188 22.56 -11.06 -8.33
N GLN A 189 22.06 -12.24 -7.97
CA GLN A 189 20.98 -12.89 -8.73
C GLN A 189 19.69 -12.08 -8.64
N LEU A 190 19.33 -11.56 -7.45
CA LEU A 190 18.18 -10.68 -7.28
C LEU A 190 18.30 -9.42 -8.14
N GLU A 191 19.43 -8.72 -8.09
CA GLU A 191 19.66 -7.50 -8.89
C GLU A 191 19.49 -7.77 -10.38
N ASN A 192 20.04 -8.88 -10.90
CA ASN A 192 19.87 -9.28 -12.29
C ASN A 192 18.39 -9.55 -12.64
N SER A 193 17.71 -10.36 -11.83
CA SER A 193 16.30 -10.70 -12.06
C SER A 193 15.39 -9.47 -12.01
N LEU A 194 15.62 -8.56 -11.05
CA LEU A 194 14.88 -7.29 -10.95
C LEU A 194 15.14 -6.41 -12.17
N ASN A 195 16.40 -6.27 -12.61
CA ASN A 195 16.77 -5.47 -13.77
C ASN A 195 16.10 -5.97 -15.05
N ASP A 196 16.08 -7.27 -15.28
CA ASP A 196 15.52 -7.88 -16.48
C ASP A 196 13.99 -7.75 -16.46
N CYS A 197 13.33 -8.19 -15.37
CA CYS A 197 11.89 -8.15 -15.24
C CYS A 197 11.33 -6.72 -15.32
N TYR A 198 11.91 -5.78 -14.56
CA TYR A 198 11.33 -4.42 -14.50
C TYR A 198 11.59 -3.62 -15.77
N ARG A 199 12.68 -3.88 -16.47
CA ARG A 199 12.91 -3.31 -17.80
C ARG A 199 11.88 -3.83 -18.80
N GLU A 200 11.61 -5.12 -18.80
CA GLU A 200 10.60 -5.73 -19.67
C GLU A 200 9.20 -5.13 -19.42
N VAL A 201 8.78 -5.03 -18.16
CA VAL A 201 7.51 -4.41 -17.78
C VAL A 201 7.46 -2.93 -18.17
N ALA A 202 8.54 -2.16 -17.94
CA ALA A 202 8.59 -0.75 -18.29
C ALA A 202 8.53 -0.54 -19.82
N ASP A 203 9.19 -1.39 -20.60
CA ASP A 203 9.15 -1.34 -22.06
C ASP A 203 7.74 -1.68 -22.59
N ALA A 204 7.09 -2.69 -22.01
CA ALA A 204 5.70 -3.02 -22.31
C ALA A 204 4.77 -1.85 -21.96
N ALA A 205 4.91 -1.26 -20.78
CA ALA A 205 4.14 -0.11 -20.32
C ALA A 205 4.30 1.11 -21.25
N ASN A 206 5.52 1.36 -21.74
CA ASN A 206 5.79 2.45 -22.69
C ASN A 206 5.13 2.23 -24.06
N LYS A 207 5.03 0.98 -24.54
CA LYS A 207 4.29 0.64 -25.76
C LYS A 207 2.79 0.84 -25.57
N ILE A 208 2.24 0.26 -24.50
CA ILE A 208 0.82 0.37 -24.14
C ILE A 208 0.42 1.83 -23.92
N SER A 209 1.26 2.64 -23.27
CA SER A 209 1.07 4.09 -23.09
C SER A 209 0.77 4.82 -24.39
N LYS A 210 1.47 4.48 -25.47
CA LYS A 210 1.24 5.07 -26.80
C LYS A 210 -0.07 4.58 -27.43
N GLU A 211 -0.42 3.31 -27.23
CA GLU A 211 -1.64 2.72 -27.79
C GLU A 211 -2.89 3.28 -27.12
N ILE A 212 -2.87 3.43 -25.80
CA ILE A 212 -4.01 3.97 -25.05
C ILE A 212 -4.00 5.50 -24.94
N GLU A 213 -2.95 6.17 -25.40
CA GLU A 213 -2.77 7.64 -25.35
C GLU A 213 -2.82 8.18 -23.90
N VAL A 214 -2.28 7.42 -22.94
CA VAL A 214 -2.15 7.83 -21.53
C VAL A 214 -0.70 7.67 -21.12
N PRO A 215 -0.02 8.72 -20.65
CA PRO A 215 1.39 8.66 -20.25
C PRO A 215 1.65 7.66 -19.13
N PHE A 216 2.68 6.83 -19.31
CA PHE A 216 3.23 5.98 -18.26
C PHE A 216 4.17 6.80 -17.37
N ARG A 217 3.92 6.80 -16.05
CA ARG A 217 4.69 7.58 -15.07
C ARG A 217 5.84 6.78 -14.46
N GLY A 218 5.69 5.49 -14.31
CA GLY A 218 6.73 4.62 -13.74
C GLY A 218 6.18 3.39 -13.04
N LEU A 219 7.12 2.57 -12.55
CA LEU A 219 6.87 1.40 -11.72
C LEU A 219 7.10 1.75 -10.24
N ASP A 220 6.27 1.24 -9.36
CA ASP A 220 6.72 1.00 -7.99
C ASP A 220 7.47 -0.34 -8.00
N THR A 221 8.77 -0.26 -7.85
CA THR A 221 9.68 -1.42 -7.92
C THR A 221 9.72 -2.22 -6.61
N SER A 222 8.80 -1.97 -5.68
CA SER A 222 8.70 -2.72 -4.42
C SER A 222 8.57 -4.21 -4.67
N ILE A 223 9.18 -5.00 -3.79
CA ILE A 223 8.87 -6.41 -3.68
C ILE A 223 7.65 -6.52 -2.78
N ALA A 224 6.50 -6.77 -3.40
CA ALA A 224 5.24 -7.06 -2.71
C ALA A 224 4.98 -8.57 -2.76
N PRO A 225 4.74 -9.22 -1.61
CA PRO A 225 4.42 -10.64 -1.56
C PRO A 225 2.99 -10.91 -2.05
N SER A 226 2.70 -12.18 -2.22
CA SER A 226 1.36 -12.71 -2.48
C SER A 226 0.94 -13.67 -1.36
N LEU A 227 -0.31 -14.15 -1.43
CA LEU A 227 -0.80 -15.19 -0.52
C LEU A 227 -0.33 -16.60 -0.89
N GLN A 228 0.42 -16.77 -1.97
CA GLN A 228 0.97 -18.06 -2.37
C GLN A 228 2.11 -18.44 -1.42
N PRO A 229 2.05 -19.60 -0.76
CA PRO A 229 3.08 -20.00 0.21
C PRO A 229 4.48 -20.05 -0.38
N GLU A 230 4.62 -20.43 -1.63
CA GLU A 230 5.87 -20.52 -2.37
C GLU A 230 6.49 -19.16 -2.74
N GLU A 231 5.73 -18.11 -2.65
CA GLU A 231 6.15 -16.72 -2.93
C GLU A 231 6.35 -15.89 -1.67
N SER A 232 6.16 -16.50 -0.48
CA SER A 232 6.38 -15.80 0.78
C SER A 232 7.82 -15.29 0.89
N ILE A 233 7.95 -14.00 1.18
CA ILE A 233 9.27 -13.38 1.33
C ILE A 233 10.11 -14.01 2.45
N THR A 234 9.49 -14.64 3.44
CA THR A 234 10.20 -15.30 4.55
C THR A 234 11.09 -16.45 4.08
N LEU A 235 10.75 -17.09 2.95
CA LEU A 235 11.56 -18.16 2.36
C LEU A 235 12.95 -17.69 1.93
N ALA A 236 13.06 -16.45 1.43
CA ALA A 236 14.35 -15.86 1.09
C ALA A 236 15.24 -15.65 2.34
N PHE A 237 14.65 -15.26 3.47
CA PHE A 237 15.35 -15.15 4.74
C PHE A 237 15.80 -16.52 5.26
N GLU A 238 14.90 -17.51 5.23
CA GLU A 238 15.18 -18.89 5.63
C GLU A 238 16.31 -19.53 4.78
N ALA A 239 16.33 -19.27 3.47
CA ALA A 239 17.40 -19.69 2.59
C ALA A 239 18.80 -19.11 3.00
N ARG A 240 18.84 -18.07 3.79
CA ARG A 240 20.06 -17.51 4.40
C ARG A 240 20.27 -17.92 5.86
N GLY A 241 19.45 -18.85 6.36
CA GLY A 241 19.52 -19.29 7.75
C GLY A 241 19.00 -18.24 8.75
N ILE A 242 18.24 -17.24 8.27
CA ILE A 242 17.67 -16.19 9.10
C ILE A 242 16.17 -16.50 9.27
N ALA A 243 15.74 -16.89 10.45
CA ALA A 243 14.32 -16.91 10.77
C ALA A 243 13.82 -15.45 10.79
N PHE A 244 12.76 -15.14 10.01
CA PHE A 244 12.21 -13.77 9.98
C PHE A 244 11.85 -13.31 11.42
N GLY A 245 12.30 -12.12 11.79
CA GLY A 245 12.21 -11.59 13.16
C GLY A 245 13.49 -11.77 13.99
N ALA A 246 14.40 -12.68 13.61
CA ALA A 246 15.69 -12.87 14.27
C ALA A 246 16.73 -11.80 13.87
N PRO A 247 17.83 -11.66 14.63
CA PRO A 247 18.96 -10.82 14.22
C PRO A 247 19.42 -11.16 12.79
N GLY A 248 19.63 -10.13 12.00
CA GLY A 248 19.91 -10.24 10.54
C GLY A 248 18.72 -9.84 9.66
N THR A 249 17.48 -9.93 10.14
CA THR A 249 16.27 -9.53 9.40
C THR A 249 16.35 -8.08 8.91
N LEU A 250 16.64 -7.13 9.79
CA LEU A 250 16.77 -5.71 9.42
C LEU A 250 17.84 -5.48 8.36
N ALA A 251 19.01 -6.10 8.53
CA ALA A 251 20.13 -5.96 7.59
C ALA A 251 19.77 -6.50 6.20
N LEU A 252 19.09 -7.65 6.13
CA LEU A 252 18.67 -8.24 4.87
C LEU A 252 17.56 -7.42 4.19
N CYS A 253 16.58 -6.92 4.96
CA CYS A 253 15.56 -5.98 4.43
C CYS A 253 16.21 -4.74 3.82
N GLY A 254 17.25 -4.19 4.47
CA GLY A 254 18.01 -3.04 3.95
C GLY A 254 18.75 -3.36 2.65
N ALA A 255 19.41 -4.51 2.56
CA ALA A 255 20.10 -4.95 1.36
C ALA A 255 19.11 -5.13 0.18
N ILE A 256 18.01 -5.84 0.39
CA ILE A 256 16.97 -6.05 -0.62
C ILE A 256 16.38 -4.71 -1.08
N THR A 257 16.04 -3.80 -0.16
CA THR A 257 15.54 -2.47 -0.52
C THR A 257 16.54 -1.66 -1.34
N SER A 258 17.85 -1.80 -1.07
CA SER A 258 18.88 -1.15 -1.86
C SER A 258 18.96 -1.69 -3.28
N ALA A 259 18.84 -3.01 -3.46
CA ALA A 259 18.77 -3.64 -4.79
C ALA A 259 17.54 -3.16 -5.57
N VAL A 260 16.36 -3.12 -4.93
CA VAL A 260 15.12 -2.60 -5.54
C VAL A 260 15.28 -1.16 -6.04
N LYS A 261 15.92 -0.29 -5.25
CA LYS A 261 16.15 1.11 -5.60
C LYS A 261 17.20 1.33 -6.68
N SER A 262 18.09 0.37 -6.90
CA SER A 262 19.15 0.48 -7.90
C SER A 262 18.67 0.19 -9.33
N VAL A 263 17.46 -0.35 -9.51
CA VAL A 263 16.94 -0.71 -10.84
C VAL A 263 16.76 0.55 -11.70
N PRO A 264 17.34 0.60 -12.92
CA PRO A 264 17.34 1.80 -13.77
C PRO A 264 16.10 1.92 -14.64
N VAL A 265 14.92 1.99 -14.00
CA VAL A 265 13.62 2.27 -14.65
C VAL A 265 12.99 3.51 -14.01
N PRO A 266 12.02 4.18 -14.65
CA PRO A 266 11.26 5.23 -14.00
C PRO A 266 10.56 4.68 -12.75
N GLN A 267 10.94 5.19 -11.57
CA GLN A 267 10.41 4.73 -10.28
C GLN A 267 9.40 5.72 -9.71
N VAL A 268 8.33 5.19 -9.12
CA VAL A 268 7.31 5.94 -8.37
C VAL A 268 6.90 5.16 -7.11
N GLY A 269 6.41 5.84 -6.10
CA GLY A 269 5.91 5.17 -4.89
C GLY A 269 6.97 4.85 -3.85
N TYR A 270 6.95 3.65 -3.29
CA TYR A 270 7.76 3.25 -2.14
C TYR A 270 9.14 2.69 -2.50
N CYS A 271 9.21 1.82 -3.49
CA CYS A 271 10.43 1.20 -4.00
C CYS A 271 11.28 0.54 -2.91
N GLY A 272 10.82 -0.57 -2.36
CA GLY A 272 11.54 -1.36 -1.35
C GLY A 272 10.83 -2.66 -1.00
N ILE A 273 11.38 -3.50 -0.14
CA ILE A 273 10.68 -4.69 0.33
C ILE A 273 9.47 -4.28 1.17
N MET A 274 8.32 -4.88 0.92
CA MET A 274 7.09 -4.71 1.70
C MET A 274 6.94 -5.84 2.71
N LEU A 275 6.38 -5.51 3.89
CA LEU A 275 6.20 -6.46 4.99
C LEU A 275 4.73 -6.48 5.47
N PRO A 276 3.76 -6.74 4.57
CA PRO A 276 2.34 -6.76 4.92
C PRO A 276 1.99 -8.08 5.61
N VAL A 277 1.82 -8.06 6.94
CA VAL A 277 1.71 -9.28 7.74
C VAL A 277 0.52 -10.16 7.33
N LEU A 278 -0.60 -9.56 6.96
CA LEU A 278 -1.79 -10.30 6.54
C LEU A 278 -1.83 -10.60 5.03
N GLU A 279 -0.84 -10.16 4.25
CA GLU A 279 -0.78 -10.41 2.81
C GLU A 279 0.38 -11.36 2.43
N ASP A 280 1.03 -11.99 3.44
CA ASP A 280 2.08 -12.98 3.27
C ASP A 280 1.95 -14.09 4.33
N VAL A 281 1.72 -15.32 3.89
CA VAL A 281 1.47 -16.45 4.80
C VAL A 281 2.65 -16.79 5.72
N GLY A 282 3.88 -16.54 5.27
CA GLY A 282 5.07 -16.75 6.09
C GLY A 282 5.25 -15.65 7.13
N LEU A 283 4.95 -14.39 6.79
CA LEU A 283 4.92 -13.30 7.77
C LEU A 283 3.83 -13.53 8.83
N ALA A 284 2.62 -13.93 8.40
CA ALA A 284 1.54 -14.28 9.29
C ALA A 284 1.97 -15.41 10.24
N LYS A 285 2.57 -16.48 9.72
CA LYS A 285 3.09 -17.61 10.50
C LYS A 285 4.18 -17.16 11.49
N ALA A 286 5.12 -16.31 11.07
CA ALA A 286 6.16 -15.81 11.94
C ALA A 286 5.58 -14.92 13.07
N SER A 287 4.50 -14.17 12.80
CA SER A 287 3.72 -13.46 13.80
C SER A 287 3.05 -14.41 14.80
N ASP A 288 2.42 -15.49 14.32
CA ASP A 288 1.78 -16.49 15.15
C ASP A 288 2.78 -17.15 16.12
N ASP A 289 3.99 -17.40 15.61
CA ASP A 289 5.12 -17.93 16.38
C ASP A 289 5.76 -16.90 17.31
N ARG A 290 5.26 -15.66 17.35
CA ARG A 290 5.78 -14.52 18.15
C ARG A 290 7.25 -14.18 17.87
N ARG A 291 7.70 -14.33 16.63
CA ARG A 291 9.08 -14.04 16.24
C ARG A 291 9.37 -12.56 16.17
N PHE A 292 8.36 -11.74 15.99
CA PHE A 292 8.42 -10.27 15.96
C PHE A 292 7.10 -9.66 16.45
N GLY A 293 7.14 -8.38 16.78
CA GLY A 293 5.97 -7.58 17.15
C GLY A 293 5.93 -6.24 16.41
N VAL A 294 4.99 -5.38 16.76
CA VAL A 294 4.79 -4.07 16.12
C VAL A 294 6.04 -3.19 16.19
N ILE A 295 6.78 -3.23 17.29
CA ILE A 295 8.00 -2.43 17.47
C ILE A 295 9.15 -2.93 16.58
N ASP A 296 9.24 -4.24 16.33
CA ASP A 296 10.23 -4.77 15.37
C ASP A 296 9.90 -4.32 13.94
N LEU A 297 8.61 -4.36 13.54
CA LEU A 297 8.14 -3.85 12.25
C LEU A 297 8.38 -2.34 12.12
N LEU A 298 8.18 -1.58 13.21
CA LEU A 298 8.51 -0.15 13.23
C LEU A 298 10.03 0.06 13.02
N ALA A 299 10.88 -0.74 13.64
CA ALA A 299 12.33 -0.68 13.41
C ALA A 299 12.67 -1.06 11.94
N TYR A 300 12.03 -2.10 11.39
CA TYR A 300 12.23 -2.48 9.98
C TYR A 300 11.75 -1.39 9.01
N SER A 301 10.79 -0.55 9.42
CA SER A 301 10.32 0.61 8.62
C SER A 301 11.44 1.60 8.28
N ALA A 302 12.54 1.60 9.01
CA ALA A 302 13.72 2.40 8.66
C ALA A 302 14.36 1.95 7.34
N VAL A 303 14.27 0.68 6.99
CA VAL A 303 14.97 0.07 5.85
C VAL A 303 14.05 -0.61 4.83
N CYS A 304 12.82 -0.99 5.19
CA CYS A 304 11.83 -1.60 4.28
C CYS A 304 11.21 -0.57 3.32
N GLY A 305 10.28 -0.99 2.46
CA GLY A 305 9.58 -0.12 1.50
C GLY A 305 8.50 0.72 2.14
N VAL A 306 7.48 0.08 2.70
CA VAL A 306 6.16 0.69 2.95
C VAL A 306 5.93 1.20 4.38
N GLY A 307 6.55 0.59 5.39
CA GLY A 307 6.30 0.93 6.81
C GLY A 307 5.55 -0.16 7.56
N LEU A 308 4.54 0.23 8.35
CA LEU A 308 3.64 -0.68 9.07
C LEU A 308 2.47 -1.06 8.16
N ASP A 309 2.45 -2.28 7.66
CA ASP A 309 1.45 -2.67 6.65
C ASP A 309 0.69 -3.93 7.03
N MET A 310 -0.63 -3.86 6.90
CA MET A 310 -1.57 -4.95 7.16
C MET A 310 -1.32 -5.67 8.50
N ILE A 311 -1.28 -4.89 9.58
CA ILE A 311 -1.01 -5.38 10.93
C ILE A 311 -2.32 -5.44 11.70
N ALA A 312 -2.73 -6.64 12.16
CA ALA A 312 -3.86 -6.80 13.07
C ALA A 312 -3.44 -6.49 14.51
N ILE A 313 -4.17 -5.60 15.15
CA ILE A 313 -3.98 -5.23 16.58
C ILE A 313 -5.28 -5.40 17.36
N ALA A 314 -5.17 -5.37 18.70
CA ALA A 314 -6.34 -5.49 19.58
C ALA A 314 -7.38 -4.40 19.29
N GLY A 315 -8.66 -4.79 19.27
CA GLY A 315 -9.77 -3.89 18.96
C GLY A 315 -10.10 -2.89 20.09
N ASP A 316 -9.60 -3.16 21.30
CA ASP A 316 -9.70 -2.28 22.47
C ASP A 316 -8.48 -1.35 22.63
N VAL A 317 -7.68 -1.19 21.58
CA VAL A 317 -6.52 -0.29 21.59
C VAL A 317 -6.92 1.15 21.94
N GLU A 318 -6.16 1.75 22.85
CA GLU A 318 -6.37 3.15 23.18
C GLU A 318 -5.90 4.08 22.05
N ALA A 319 -6.71 5.10 21.72
CA ALA A 319 -6.38 6.09 20.69
C ALA A 319 -5.00 6.75 20.92
N ARG A 320 -4.59 6.89 22.19
CA ARG A 320 -3.27 7.44 22.55
C ARG A 320 -2.15 6.52 22.10
N ALA A 321 -2.22 5.22 22.40
CA ALA A 321 -1.18 4.26 22.02
C ALA A 321 -1.00 4.21 20.50
N LEU A 322 -2.11 4.19 19.75
CA LEU A 322 -2.07 4.23 18.28
C LEU A 322 -1.52 5.57 17.76
N THR A 323 -1.86 6.70 18.41
CA THR A 323 -1.30 8.03 18.07
C THR A 323 0.21 8.05 18.29
N ASP A 324 0.70 7.52 19.39
CA ASP A 324 2.14 7.49 19.70
C ASP A 324 2.89 6.59 18.70
N LEU A 325 2.35 5.43 18.31
CA LEU A 325 2.92 4.57 17.27
C LEU A 325 2.99 5.26 15.89
N LEU A 326 1.91 5.93 15.47
CA LEU A 326 1.89 6.69 14.21
C LEU A 326 2.87 7.89 14.26
N MET A 327 3.08 8.50 15.42
CA MET A 327 4.07 9.55 15.63
C MET A 327 5.49 9.02 15.43
N ASP A 328 5.80 7.83 15.96
CA ASP A 328 7.10 7.19 15.79
C ASP A 328 7.36 6.87 14.31
N LEU A 329 6.36 6.32 13.58
CA LEU A 329 6.46 6.07 12.14
C LEU A 329 6.71 7.36 11.35
N ALA A 330 5.92 8.41 11.61
CA ALA A 330 6.07 9.71 10.95
C ALA A 330 7.42 10.36 11.26
N THR A 331 7.97 10.12 12.46
CA THR A 331 9.30 10.59 12.87
C THR A 331 10.40 9.88 12.08
N ILE A 332 10.32 8.55 11.94
CA ILE A 332 11.27 7.76 11.11
C ILE A 332 11.20 8.26 9.66
N SER A 333 10.00 8.38 9.11
CA SER A 333 9.77 8.88 7.75
C SER A 333 10.42 10.26 7.54
N SER A 334 10.15 11.19 8.47
CA SER A 334 10.70 12.55 8.42
C SER A 334 12.22 12.59 8.53
N LYS A 335 12.81 11.81 9.43
CA LYS A 335 14.27 11.76 9.64
C LYS A 335 15.01 11.17 8.46
N LEU A 336 14.44 10.18 7.81
CA LEU A 336 15.04 9.49 6.67
C LEU A 336 14.65 10.10 5.31
N GLY A 337 13.68 11.04 5.28
CA GLY A 337 13.17 11.62 4.04
C GLY A 337 12.57 10.57 3.10
N LYS A 338 11.91 9.55 3.64
CA LYS A 338 11.37 8.43 2.84
C LYS A 338 9.87 8.26 3.03
N PRO A 339 9.13 7.84 1.97
CA PRO A 339 7.71 7.55 2.09
C PRO A 339 7.51 6.35 3.01
N LEU A 340 6.64 6.50 4.00
CA LEU A 340 6.15 5.43 4.88
C LEU A 340 4.65 5.59 5.10
N SER A 341 3.97 4.48 5.29
CA SER A 341 2.55 4.44 5.66
C SER A 341 2.28 3.43 6.76
N ALA A 342 1.12 3.59 7.40
CA ALA A 342 0.57 2.64 8.34
C ALA A 342 -0.83 2.22 7.89
N ARG A 343 -1.01 0.94 7.58
CA ARG A 343 -2.28 0.27 7.36
C ARG A 343 -2.47 -0.73 8.48
N ILE A 344 -3.07 -0.24 9.58
CA ILE A 344 -3.23 -0.97 10.83
C ILE A 344 -4.71 -1.31 11.02
N LEU A 345 -5.00 -2.54 11.40
CA LEU A 345 -6.34 -3.07 11.56
C LEU A 345 -6.62 -3.38 13.04
N PRO A 346 -7.17 -2.44 13.84
CA PRO A 346 -7.76 -2.80 15.11
C PRO A 346 -8.94 -3.74 14.85
N VAL A 347 -8.94 -4.95 15.42
CA VAL A 347 -9.95 -5.97 15.14
C VAL A 347 -11.05 -5.91 16.19
N HIS A 348 -12.19 -5.34 15.82
CA HIS A 348 -13.29 -5.07 16.74
C HIS A 348 -13.72 -6.31 17.53
N GLY A 349 -13.83 -6.17 18.86
CA GLY A 349 -14.25 -7.24 19.76
C GLY A 349 -13.19 -8.32 20.04
N MET A 350 -12.01 -8.25 19.43
CA MET A 350 -10.94 -9.22 19.61
C MET A 350 -9.74 -8.63 20.39
N ARG A 351 -9.01 -9.49 21.07
CA ARG A 351 -7.90 -9.13 21.96
C ARG A 351 -6.55 -9.58 21.40
N ALA A 352 -5.49 -8.96 21.88
CA ALA A 352 -4.14 -9.39 21.59
C ALA A 352 -3.91 -10.88 21.93
N GLY A 353 -3.29 -11.60 21.02
CA GLY A 353 -3.04 -13.03 21.14
C GLY A 353 -4.09 -13.94 20.52
N GLU A 354 -5.29 -13.43 20.25
CA GLU A 354 -6.31 -14.17 19.48
C GLU A 354 -5.97 -14.21 17.99
N MET A 355 -6.56 -15.15 17.26
CA MET A 355 -6.40 -15.27 15.80
C MET A 355 -7.48 -14.46 15.10
N THR A 356 -7.12 -13.70 14.09
CA THR A 356 -8.12 -13.04 13.23
C THR A 356 -8.98 -14.06 12.49
N THR A 357 -10.16 -13.66 12.07
CA THR A 357 -11.13 -14.52 11.34
C THR A 357 -11.66 -13.81 10.11
N PHE A 358 -10.77 -13.13 9.38
CA PHE A 358 -11.14 -12.48 8.12
C PHE A 358 -11.51 -13.54 7.06
N ASP A 359 -12.57 -13.27 6.32
CA ASP A 359 -12.97 -14.02 5.13
C ASP A 359 -12.79 -13.12 3.90
N SER A 360 -11.61 -13.18 3.31
CA SER A 360 -11.23 -12.31 2.19
C SER A 360 -10.22 -12.99 1.28
N PRO A 361 -10.34 -12.83 -0.04
CA PRO A 361 -9.34 -13.35 -0.98
C PRO A 361 -8.02 -12.56 -0.96
N TYR A 362 -7.97 -11.42 -0.27
CA TYR A 362 -6.80 -10.52 -0.29
C TYR A 362 -5.90 -10.66 0.93
N ILE A 363 -6.36 -11.33 2.00
CA ILE A 363 -5.61 -11.44 3.25
C ILE A 363 -5.74 -12.82 3.88
N CYS A 364 -4.69 -13.25 4.53
CA CYS A 364 -4.70 -14.43 5.42
C CYS A 364 -4.98 -14.01 6.87
N ASN A 365 -5.20 -14.99 7.72
CA ASN A 365 -5.39 -14.76 9.15
C ASN A 365 -4.07 -14.89 9.92
N SER A 366 -3.93 -14.10 10.96
CA SER A 366 -2.75 -14.08 11.82
C SER A 366 -3.14 -13.72 13.25
N ARG A 367 -2.22 -13.92 14.16
CA ARG A 367 -2.34 -13.47 15.54
C ARG A 367 -2.46 -11.95 15.64
N ILE A 368 -3.37 -11.50 16.48
CA ILE A 368 -3.54 -10.09 16.87
C ILE A 368 -2.37 -9.65 17.74
N MET A 369 -1.66 -8.61 17.30
CA MET A 369 -0.50 -8.07 18.01
C MET A 369 -0.89 -7.10 19.13
N THR A 370 0.02 -6.88 20.05
CA THR A 370 -0.01 -5.80 21.06
C THR A 370 0.80 -4.62 20.54
N ILE A 371 0.32 -3.39 20.77
CA ILE A 371 1.13 -2.16 20.65
C ILE A 371 1.86 -1.92 21.96
#